data_94c102677a834151c95b236e04327187
#
_entry.id   94c102677a834151c95b236e04327187
#
_cell.length_a   1.000
_cell.length_b   1.000
_cell.length_c   1.000
_cell.angle_alpha   90.00
_cell.angle_beta   90.00
_cell.angle_gamma   90.00
#
_symmetry.space_group_name_H-M   'P 1'
#
loop_
_entity.id
_entity.type
_entity.pdbx_description
1 polymer ?
#
loop_
_entity_poly.entity_id
_entity_poly.type
_entity_poly.pdbx_seq_one_letter_code
_entity_poly.pdbx_strand_id
1 'polypeptide(L)'
;MAGPYSHLRVIDTTGLTGAYATRLFAGLGAEVIRLEPPEGSHLRTLKPFAEGLSPPENSLWWSYLGMGSRSVVIDPSDQRALRRIISEADVVFEDVLPEASPLSSDFFEPSTVRTRILPFGLNGPKRDWRSSNLIAWAASGILYTTGFVDRTPVAPAAPVQLACHVSATSALVGTLLALRSRNKTGLAQNVEISMQEALLSIAPETGVPMFLDDRVHRERTGNRRDLGRPFGLYPCKDGFVSIIVLMPRHWVAMAQWVRETTNNEGITEDVFTDSAVRVEAKELIDEWVEELTTGSTRLELFEEGQRRGIPVTPVNTIDALTQDPHLREARYWSSTVLPNGTEVQTPGAPFR
;
A
#
# COMPACT_ATOMS: atom_id res chain seq x y z
N MET A 1 22.47 -8.61 13.66
CA MET A 1 23.33 -7.53 13.09
C MET A 1 22.57 -6.22 13.21
N ALA A 2 23.26 -5.13 13.49
CA ALA A 2 22.63 -3.81 13.49
C ALA A 2 22.15 -3.50 12.07
N GLY A 3 20.93 -2.96 11.92
CA GLY A 3 20.37 -2.57 10.63
C GLY A 3 21.14 -1.39 10.00
N PRO A 4 20.96 -1.13 8.69
CA PRO A 4 21.71 -0.10 7.96
C PRO A 4 21.55 1.32 8.53
N TYR A 5 20.45 1.59 9.23
CA TYR A 5 20.14 2.89 9.84
C TYR A 5 20.17 2.89 11.37
N SER A 6 20.88 1.92 12.00
CA SER A 6 21.01 1.84 13.46
C SER A 6 21.67 3.06 14.13
N HIS A 7 22.29 3.92 13.36
CA HIS A 7 22.90 5.18 13.80
C HIS A 7 21.92 6.36 13.79
N LEU A 8 20.69 6.19 13.29
CA LEU A 8 19.71 7.27 13.20
C LEU A 8 18.71 7.22 14.35
N ARG A 9 18.39 8.40 14.87
CA ARG A 9 17.26 8.63 15.77
C ARG A 9 16.12 9.32 15.03
N VAL A 10 14.98 8.66 14.98
CA VAL A 10 13.76 9.12 14.31
C VAL A 10 12.70 9.44 15.35
N ILE A 11 12.22 10.67 15.34
CA ILE A 11 11.11 11.10 16.19
C ILE A 11 9.83 11.10 15.37
N ASP A 12 8.78 10.47 15.91
CA ASP A 12 7.48 10.34 15.28
C ASP A 12 6.40 11.02 16.14
N THR A 13 5.79 12.07 15.58
CA THR A 13 4.63 12.75 16.19
C THR A 13 3.35 12.48 15.39
N THR A 14 3.40 11.55 14.41
CA THR A 14 2.30 11.32 13.48
C THR A 14 1.26 10.35 14.05
N GLY A 15 0.04 10.49 13.56
CA GLY A 15 -1.00 9.49 13.68
C GLY A 15 -0.87 8.38 12.62
N LEU A 16 -2.03 7.94 12.11
CA LEU A 16 -2.11 6.87 11.11
C LEU A 16 -1.38 7.21 9.80
N THR A 17 -1.27 8.50 9.47
CA THR A 17 -0.73 8.99 8.19
C THR A 17 0.75 8.69 8.03
N GLY A 18 1.55 8.84 9.09
CA GLY A 18 3.01 8.67 9.02
C GLY A 18 3.53 7.41 9.71
N ALA A 19 2.73 6.78 10.56
CA ALA A 19 3.14 5.66 11.39
C ALA A 19 3.77 4.48 10.63
N TYR A 20 3.35 4.26 9.39
CA TYR A 20 3.94 3.20 8.57
C TYR A 20 5.36 3.55 8.11
N ALA A 21 5.66 4.82 7.81
CA ALA A 21 7.02 5.25 7.46
C ALA A 21 8.00 5.01 8.61
N THR A 22 7.61 5.37 9.84
CA THR A 22 8.46 5.22 11.02
C THR A 22 8.62 3.76 11.42
N ARG A 23 7.58 2.92 11.23
CA ARG A 23 7.71 1.46 11.35
C ARG A 23 8.75 0.88 10.38
N LEU A 24 8.77 1.36 9.12
CA LEU A 24 9.78 0.93 8.16
C LEU A 24 11.20 1.38 8.55
N PHE A 25 11.35 2.58 9.12
CA PHE A 25 12.63 3.00 9.69
C PHE A 25 13.09 2.11 10.86
N ALA A 26 12.17 1.71 11.74
CA ALA A 26 12.47 0.75 12.79
C ALA A 26 12.90 -0.61 12.20
N GLY A 27 12.24 -1.08 11.15
CA GLY A 27 12.61 -2.29 10.41
C GLY A 27 13.99 -2.21 9.74
N LEU A 28 14.46 -1.00 9.41
CA LEU A 28 15.81 -0.72 8.92
C LEU A 28 16.84 -0.53 10.05
N GLY A 29 16.43 -0.66 11.29
CA GLY A 29 17.27 -0.60 12.48
C GLY A 29 17.42 0.76 13.13
N ALA A 30 16.72 1.80 12.66
CA ALA A 30 16.72 3.11 13.31
C ALA A 30 16.10 3.07 14.72
N GLU A 31 16.62 3.88 15.64
CA GLU A 31 15.95 4.13 16.91
C GLU A 31 14.74 5.03 16.68
N VAL A 32 13.53 4.46 16.74
CA VAL A 32 12.29 5.21 16.55
C VAL A 32 11.66 5.52 17.90
N ILE A 33 11.40 6.81 18.17
CA ILE A 33 10.72 7.28 19.39
C ILE A 33 9.42 7.96 18.96
N ARG A 34 8.29 7.38 19.39
CA ARG A 34 6.95 7.95 19.24
C ARG A 34 6.64 8.88 20.38
N LEU A 35 6.34 10.13 20.07
CA LEU A 35 5.83 11.07 21.07
C LEU A 35 4.30 10.97 21.12
N GLU A 36 3.78 10.72 22.30
CA GLU A 36 2.35 10.63 22.55
C GLU A 36 1.91 11.73 23.54
N PRO A 37 0.74 12.34 23.34
CA PRO A 37 0.17 13.22 24.33
C PRO A 37 -0.27 12.39 25.57
N PRO A 38 -0.57 13.04 26.71
CA PRO A 38 -0.98 12.36 27.94
C PRO A 38 -2.15 11.38 27.79
N GLU A 39 -3.09 11.69 26.88
CA GLU A 39 -4.23 10.84 26.55
C GLU A 39 -3.87 9.63 25.65
N GLY A 40 -2.63 9.57 25.19
CA GLY A 40 -2.13 8.52 24.28
C GLY A 40 -2.38 8.82 22.81
N SER A 41 -1.70 8.08 21.94
CA SER A 41 -1.88 8.17 20.48
C SER A 41 -3.27 7.70 20.05
N HIS A 42 -3.87 8.38 19.08
CA HIS A 42 -5.11 7.93 18.44
C HIS A 42 -5.01 6.49 17.89
N LEU A 43 -3.83 6.03 17.51
CA LEU A 43 -3.62 4.65 17.06
C LEU A 43 -4.05 3.61 18.10
N ARG A 44 -3.98 3.93 19.38
CA ARG A 44 -4.39 3.05 20.48
C ARG A 44 -5.91 2.86 20.58
N THR A 45 -6.69 3.73 19.93
CA THR A 45 -8.15 3.68 19.92
C THR A 45 -8.74 2.99 18.69
N LEU A 46 -7.89 2.60 17.73
CA LEU A 46 -8.33 2.00 16.47
C LEU A 46 -8.59 0.50 16.60
N LYS A 47 -9.74 0.07 16.09
CA LYS A 47 -10.08 -1.36 15.93
C LYS A 47 -9.33 -1.98 14.74
N PRO A 48 -9.06 -3.30 14.74
CA PRO A 48 -9.53 -4.30 15.72
C PRO A 48 -8.73 -4.31 17.01
N PHE A 49 -9.34 -4.83 18.07
CA PHE A 49 -8.73 -4.97 19.38
C PHE A 49 -8.37 -6.43 19.67
N ALA A 50 -7.22 -6.65 20.29
CA ALA A 50 -6.80 -7.97 20.76
C ALA A 50 -7.66 -8.41 21.95
N GLU A 51 -8.07 -9.67 21.93
CA GLU A 51 -8.76 -10.30 23.06
C GLU A 51 -7.83 -10.42 24.27
N GLY A 52 -8.40 -10.29 25.45
CA GLY A 52 -7.65 -10.44 26.72
C GLY A 52 -6.74 -9.26 27.05
N LEU A 53 -6.79 -8.17 26.29
CA LEU A 53 -6.10 -6.92 26.60
C LEU A 53 -7.09 -5.79 26.86
N SER A 54 -6.72 -4.89 27.77
CA SER A 54 -7.47 -3.68 28.06
C SER A 54 -6.89 -2.46 27.33
N PRO A 55 -7.71 -1.42 27.06
CA PRO A 55 -7.18 -0.14 26.60
C PRO A 55 -6.14 0.42 27.60
N PRO A 56 -5.11 1.11 27.13
CA PRO A 56 -4.85 1.52 25.75
C PRO A 56 -3.98 0.53 24.95
N GLU A 57 -3.72 -0.67 25.45
CA GLU A 57 -2.76 -1.61 24.87
C GLU A 57 -3.38 -2.67 23.94
N ASN A 58 -4.70 -2.63 23.72
CA ASN A 58 -5.42 -3.66 22.99
C ASN A 58 -5.57 -3.40 21.48
N SER A 59 -5.14 -2.26 20.95
CA SER A 59 -5.23 -1.97 19.51
C SER A 59 -4.19 -2.74 18.70
N LEU A 60 -4.66 -3.54 17.73
CA LEU A 60 -3.75 -4.23 16.80
C LEU A 60 -3.08 -3.26 15.81
N TRP A 61 -3.69 -2.11 15.52
CA TRP A 61 -3.03 -1.03 14.76
C TRP A 61 -1.82 -0.48 15.50
N TRP A 62 -1.98 -0.21 16.79
CA TRP A 62 -0.88 0.23 17.63
C TRP A 62 0.23 -0.81 17.68
N SER A 63 -0.10 -2.07 17.94
CA SER A 63 0.86 -3.17 18.01
C SER A 63 1.62 -3.35 16.69
N TYR A 64 0.94 -3.23 15.55
CA TYR A 64 1.54 -3.38 14.23
C TYR A 64 2.40 -2.17 13.82
N LEU A 65 1.84 -0.95 13.92
CA LEU A 65 2.53 0.27 13.47
C LEU A 65 3.58 0.77 14.47
N GLY A 66 3.44 0.43 15.75
CA GLY A 66 4.41 0.74 16.78
C GLY A 66 5.56 -0.25 16.92
N MET A 67 5.54 -1.35 16.14
CA MET A 67 6.56 -2.40 16.24
C MET A 67 7.97 -1.86 16.04
N GLY A 68 8.87 -2.18 16.99
CA GLY A 68 10.26 -1.75 16.97
C GLY A 68 10.47 -0.29 17.39
N SER A 69 9.42 0.46 17.74
CA SER A 69 9.52 1.81 18.30
C SER A 69 9.41 1.80 19.83
N ARG A 70 9.91 2.89 20.44
CA ARG A 70 9.65 3.24 21.83
C ARG A 70 8.58 4.32 21.88
N SER A 71 7.74 4.29 22.91
CA SER A 71 6.78 5.35 23.19
C SER A 71 7.25 6.21 24.35
N VAL A 72 7.06 7.52 24.20
CA VAL A 72 7.32 8.51 25.25
C VAL A 72 6.12 9.45 25.33
N VAL A 73 5.51 9.52 26.51
CA VAL A 73 4.40 10.44 26.77
C VAL A 73 4.96 11.79 27.15
N ILE A 74 4.58 12.83 26.41
CA ILE A 74 4.97 14.22 26.68
C ILE A 74 3.76 15.11 26.49
N ASP A 75 3.53 16.02 27.46
CA ASP A 75 2.57 17.08 27.30
C ASP A 75 3.04 18.04 26.19
N PRO A 76 2.23 18.33 25.16
CA PRO A 76 2.58 19.26 24.09
C PRO A 76 2.94 20.67 24.56
N SER A 77 2.54 21.06 25.77
CA SER A 77 2.92 22.33 26.42
C SER A 77 4.31 22.31 27.05
N ASP A 78 4.89 21.13 27.31
CA ASP A 78 6.25 21.02 27.86
C ASP A 78 7.31 21.25 26.78
N GLN A 79 7.49 22.52 26.45
CA GLN A 79 8.43 22.96 25.39
C GLN A 79 9.88 22.60 25.73
N ARG A 80 10.23 22.44 27.01
CA ARG A 80 11.58 22.06 27.43
C ARG A 80 11.86 20.59 27.13
N ALA A 81 10.92 19.71 27.44
CA ALA A 81 11.04 18.29 27.13
C ALA A 81 11.04 18.05 25.62
N LEU A 82 10.15 18.73 24.88
CA LEU A 82 10.10 18.66 23.42
C LEU A 82 11.43 19.10 22.79
N ARG A 83 11.93 20.28 23.16
CA ARG A 83 13.24 20.77 22.66
C ARG A 83 14.34 19.74 22.89
N ARG A 84 14.43 19.17 24.09
CA ARG A 84 15.48 18.20 24.43
C ARG A 84 15.44 16.97 23.53
N ILE A 85 14.25 16.43 23.23
CA ILE A 85 14.11 15.23 22.41
C ILE A 85 14.36 15.56 20.93
N ILE A 86 13.83 16.69 20.45
CA ILE A 86 13.95 17.09 19.04
C ILE A 86 15.39 17.48 18.68
N SER A 87 16.14 18.14 19.56
CA SER A 87 17.53 18.51 19.30
C SER A 87 18.50 17.33 19.12
N GLU A 88 18.11 16.14 19.57
CA GLU A 88 18.89 14.91 19.39
C GLU A 88 18.41 14.07 18.17
N ALA A 89 17.43 14.57 17.40
CA ALA A 89 16.82 13.84 16.30
C ALA A 89 17.58 14.01 14.98
N ASP A 90 17.80 12.91 14.26
CA ASP A 90 18.24 12.94 12.87
C ASP A 90 17.08 13.22 11.92
N VAL A 91 15.91 12.69 12.25
CA VAL A 91 14.68 12.79 11.45
C VAL A 91 13.49 13.04 12.36
N VAL A 92 12.59 13.93 11.95
CA VAL A 92 11.32 14.17 12.64
C VAL A 92 10.17 14.05 11.63
N PHE A 93 9.18 13.22 11.97
CA PHE A 93 7.94 13.06 11.20
C PHE A 93 6.78 13.81 11.86
N GLU A 94 6.03 14.57 11.06
CA GLU A 94 4.84 15.31 11.46
C GLU A 94 3.72 15.11 10.43
N ASP A 95 2.45 15.15 10.86
CA ASP A 95 1.27 15.11 9.98
C ASP A 95 0.30 16.27 10.23
N VAL A 96 0.82 17.36 10.79
CA VAL A 96 0.10 18.61 11.04
C VAL A 96 0.75 19.77 10.31
N LEU A 97 -0.05 20.79 10.05
CA LEU A 97 0.45 22.06 9.49
C LEU A 97 1.43 22.74 10.46
N PRO A 98 2.37 23.56 9.96
CA PRO A 98 3.38 24.21 10.80
C PRO A 98 2.80 25.00 11.99
N GLU A 99 1.71 25.71 11.78
CA GLU A 99 1.03 26.50 12.80
C GLU A 99 0.27 25.65 13.84
N ALA A 100 -0.03 24.42 13.54
CA ALA A 100 -0.66 23.48 14.47
C ALA A 100 0.35 22.54 15.16
N SER A 101 1.62 22.61 14.78
CA SER A 101 2.68 21.79 15.37
C SER A 101 3.07 22.32 16.76
N PRO A 102 3.19 21.44 17.77
CA PRO A 102 3.77 21.82 19.06
C PRO A 102 5.28 22.03 18.99
N LEU A 103 5.92 21.67 17.86
CA LEU A 103 7.35 21.73 17.68
C LEU A 103 7.77 23.07 17.09
N SER A 104 8.39 23.92 17.90
CA SER A 104 8.95 25.18 17.45
C SER A 104 10.11 24.96 16.49
N SER A 105 10.25 25.83 15.49
CA SER A 105 11.30 25.75 14.47
C SER A 105 12.72 25.80 15.04
N ASP A 106 12.90 26.43 16.18
CA ASP A 106 14.20 26.58 16.89
C ASP A 106 14.58 25.32 17.72
N PHE A 107 13.73 24.26 17.70
CA PHE A 107 14.08 22.97 18.30
C PHE A 107 14.95 22.10 17.39
N PHE A 108 14.94 22.38 16.09
CA PHE A 108 15.61 21.58 15.07
C PHE A 108 17.03 22.04 14.83
N GLU A 109 17.95 21.11 14.88
CA GLU A 109 19.31 21.34 14.43
C GLU A 109 19.35 21.52 12.88
N PRO A 110 20.31 22.26 12.33
CA PRO A 110 20.45 22.42 10.87
C PRO A 110 20.60 21.12 10.10
N SER A 111 21.00 20.06 10.79
CA SER A 111 21.19 18.71 10.24
C SER A 111 19.94 17.83 10.38
N THR A 112 18.90 18.25 11.06
CA THR A 112 17.67 17.46 11.27
C THR A 112 16.81 17.48 10.01
N VAL A 113 16.54 16.29 9.44
CA VAL A 113 15.58 16.14 8.33
C VAL A 113 14.19 16.18 8.89
N ARG A 114 13.37 17.09 8.40
CA ARG A 114 11.96 17.25 8.82
C ARG A 114 11.03 16.80 7.70
N THR A 115 10.22 15.80 7.97
CA THR A 115 9.28 15.22 7.00
C THR A 115 7.85 15.46 7.45
N ARG A 116 7.06 16.12 6.60
CA ARG A 116 5.61 16.34 6.82
C ARG A 116 4.80 15.57 5.81
N ILE A 117 3.74 14.92 6.29
CA ILE A 117 2.76 14.21 5.47
C ILE A 117 1.42 14.89 5.69
N LEU A 118 0.95 15.60 4.67
CA LEU A 118 -0.26 16.42 4.75
C LEU A 118 -1.30 15.96 3.72
N PRO A 119 -2.59 16.22 3.96
CA PRO A 119 -3.64 15.86 2.99
C PRO A 119 -3.40 16.40 1.57
N PHE A 120 -3.08 17.70 1.47
CA PHE A 120 -2.97 18.44 0.21
C PHE A 120 -1.66 19.25 0.10
N GLY A 121 -0.71 19.06 1.02
CA GLY A 121 0.56 19.79 1.04
C GLY A 121 0.50 21.15 1.76
N LEU A 122 1.63 21.88 1.70
CA LEU A 122 1.79 23.18 2.36
C LEU A 122 1.31 24.37 1.52
N ASN A 123 1.07 24.15 0.23
CA ASN A 123 0.76 25.21 -0.73
C ASN A 123 -0.54 24.91 -1.48
N GLY A 124 -1.14 25.96 -2.03
CA GLY A 124 -2.35 25.83 -2.85
C GLY A 124 -3.66 26.02 -2.07
N PRO A 125 -4.79 26.06 -2.80
CA PRO A 125 -6.09 26.48 -2.23
C PRO A 125 -6.70 25.44 -1.27
N LYS A 126 -6.15 24.21 -1.21
CA LYS A 126 -6.64 23.15 -0.34
C LYS A 126 -5.75 22.90 0.87
N ARG A 127 -4.75 23.74 1.12
CA ARG A 127 -3.76 23.59 2.18
C ARG A 127 -4.40 23.28 3.55
N ASP A 128 -5.46 24.00 3.89
CA ASP A 128 -6.13 23.93 5.19
C ASP A 128 -7.29 22.93 5.23
N TRP A 129 -7.48 22.17 4.14
CA TRP A 129 -8.58 21.21 4.06
C TRP A 129 -8.23 19.93 4.82
N ARG A 130 -9.24 19.39 5.50
CA ARG A 130 -9.13 18.10 6.18
C ARG A 130 -9.31 16.96 5.20
N SER A 131 -8.69 15.83 5.49
CA SER A 131 -8.82 14.62 4.69
C SER A 131 -8.97 13.38 5.57
N SER A 132 -9.29 12.30 4.90
CA SER A 132 -9.27 10.94 5.42
C SER A 132 -8.77 10.02 4.31
N ASN A 133 -8.57 8.74 4.59
CA ASN A 133 -8.20 7.77 3.58
C ASN A 133 -9.14 7.81 2.35
N LEU A 134 -10.45 7.84 2.56
CA LEU A 134 -11.44 7.90 1.49
C LEU A 134 -11.40 9.22 0.70
N ILE A 135 -11.24 10.35 1.39
CA ILE A 135 -11.15 11.67 0.74
C ILE A 135 -9.89 11.75 -0.12
N ALA A 136 -8.76 11.25 0.35
CA ALA A 136 -7.52 11.21 -0.43
C ALA A 136 -7.67 10.36 -1.70
N TRP A 137 -8.33 9.20 -1.62
CA TRP A 137 -8.67 8.38 -2.77
C TRP A 137 -9.55 9.12 -3.79
N ALA A 138 -10.59 9.79 -3.32
CA ALA A 138 -11.48 10.57 -4.18
C ALA A 138 -10.74 11.73 -4.84
N ALA A 139 -9.94 12.46 -4.06
CA ALA A 139 -9.21 13.64 -4.54
C ALA A 139 -8.09 13.32 -5.54
N SER A 140 -7.56 12.08 -5.53
CA SER A 140 -6.52 11.63 -6.48
C SER A 140 -7.08 11.13 -7.81
N GLY A 141 -8.40 10.99 -7.96
CA GLY A 141 -9.03 10.43 -9.16
C GLY A 141 -9.05 8.89 -9.23
N ILE A 142 -8.29 8.19 -8.38
CA ILE A 142 -8.25 6.71 -8.37
C ILE A 142 -9.65 6.14 -8.13
N LEU A 143 -10.40 6.75 -7.22
CA LEU A 143 -11.74 6.29 -6.90
C LEU A 143 -12.69 6.35 -8.12
N TYR A 144 -12.55 7.36 -8.98
CA TYR A 144 -13.35 7.48 -10.19
C TYR A 144 -13.17 6.29 -11.14
N THR A 145 -11.96 5.73 -11.23
CA THR A 145 -11.63 4.61 -12.12
C THR A 145 -11.79 3.23 -11.47
N THR A 146 -12.26 3.18 -10.21
CA THR A 146 -12.40 1.93 -9.46
C THR A 146 -13.85 1.46 -9.42
N GLY A 147 -14.12 0.24 -9.87
CA GLY A 147 -15.46 -0.38 -9.87
C GLY A 147 -16.02 -0.62 -11.27
N PHE A 148 -17.33 -0.75 -11.38
CA PHE A 148 -18.07 -1.02 -12.62
C PHE A 148 -18.66 0.26 -13.20
N VAL A 149 -18.76 0.34 -14.53
CA VAL A 149 -19.24 1.54 -15.24
C VAL A 149 -20.70 1.88 -14.90
N ASP A 150 -21.53 0.87 -14.73
CA ASP A 150 -22.97 0.95 -14.44
C ASP A 150 -23.31 1.21 -12.98
N ARG A 151 -22.32 1.35 -12.12
CA ARG A 151 -22.47 1.52 -10.68
C ARG A 151 -21.66 2.69 -10.14
N THR A 152 -21.95 3.09 -8.91
CA THR A 152 -21.11 4.06 -8.19
C THR A 152 -19.68 3.53 -8.04
N PRO A 153 -18.66 4.41 -8.02
CA PRO A 153 -17.29 4.03 -7.72
C PRO A 153 -17.18 3.21 -6.43
N VAL A 154 -16.32 2.22 -6.44
CA VAL A 154 -16.11 1.35 -5.28
C VAL A 154 -15.06 1.96 -4.35
N ALA A 155 -15.47 2.29 -3.13
CA ALA A 155 -14.55 2.75 -2.10
C ALA A 155 -13.65 1.59 -1.61
N PRO A 156 -12.39 1.88 -1.25
CA PRO A 156 -11.54 0.89 -0.58
C PRO A 156 -12.23 0.40 0.69
N ALA A 157 -12.17 -0.92 0.91
CA ALA A 157 -12.74 -1.50 2.12
C ALA A 157 -12.07 -0.94 3.37
N ALA A 158 -12.87 -0.52 4.37
CA ALA A 158 -12.34 -0.29 5.69
C ALA A 158 -12.03 -1.66 6.35
N PRO A 159 -10.94 -1.80 7.10
CA PRO A 159 -10.04 -0.75 7.62
C PRO A 159 -8.80 -0.46 6.74
N VAL A 160 -8.79 -0.84 5.48
CA VAL A 160 -7.59 -0.66 4.61
C VAL A 160 -7.24 0.82 4.46
N GLN A 161 -6.09 1.21 5.03
CA GLN A 161 -5.60 2.60 5.04
C GLN A 161 -4.55 2.82 3.94
N LEU A 162 -4.87 2.43 2.72
CA LEU A 162 -3.91 2.39 1.62
C LEU A 162 -3.36 3.78 1.27
N ALA A 163 -4.18 4.83 1.33
CA ALA A 163 -3.71 6.20 1.11
C ALA A 163 -2.63 6.60 2.12
N CYS A 164 -2.83 6.27 3.40
CA CYS A 164 -1.82 6.50 4.44
C CYS A 164 -0.53 5.70 4.17
N HIS A 165 -0.65 4.43 3.80
CA HIS A 165 0.51 3.58 3.51
C HIS A 165 1.30 4.06 2.28
N VAL A 166 0.63 4.48 1.21
CA VAL A 166 1.29 5.04 0.01
C VAL A 166 2.02 6.33 0.35
N SER A 167 1.35 7.24 1.07
CA SER A 167 1.96 8.51 1.49
C SER A 167 3.15 8.29 2.44
N ALA A 168 3.01 7.35 3.38
CA ALA A 168 4.09 6.97 4.29
C ALA A 168 5.29 6.35 3.56
N THR A 169 5.04 5.52 2.54
CA THR A 169 6.12 4.96 1.70
C THR A 169 6.83 6.05 0.90
N SER A 170 6.07 6.99 0.34
CA SER A 170 6.64 8.17 -0.33
C SER A 170 7.47 9.03 0.62
N ALA A 171 7.00 9.19 1.86
CA ALA A 171 7.70 9.92 2.91
C ALA A 171 9.00 9.20 3.31
N LEU A 172 9.00 7.88 3.43
CA LEU A 172 10.23 7.11 3.65
C LEU A 172 11.25 7.38 2.55
N VAL A 173 10.85 7.25 1.28
CA VAL A 173 11.76 7.48 0.13
C VAL A 173 12.29 8.91 0.13
N GLY A 174 11.43 9.92 0.27
CA GLY A 174 11.82 11.32 0.33
C GLY A 174 12.80 11.61 1.47
N THR A 175 12.54 11.04 2.65
CA THR A 175 13.42 11.18 3.82
C THR A 175 14.78 10.54 3.60
N LEU A 176 14.83 9.34 3.00
CA LEU A 176 16.10 8.68 2.67
C LEU A 176 16.94 9.49 1.65
N LEU A 177 16.27 10.11 0.68
CA LEU A 177 16.94 11.02 -0.27
C LEU A 177 17.47 12.28 0.42
N ALA A 178 16.71 12.87 1.35
CA ALA A 178 17.13 14.01 2.16
C ALA A 178 18.32 13.66 3.07
N LEU A 179 18.32 12.50 3.71
CA LEU A 179 19.44 11.97 4.49
C LEU A 179 20.69 11.78 3.61
N ARG A 180 20.53 11.22 2.40
CA ARG A 180 21.64 11.09 1.44
C ARG A 180 22.20 12.46 1.03
N SER A 181 21.34 13.44 0.80
CA SER A 181 21.76 14.82 0.52
C SER A 181 22.51 15.42 1.70
N ARG A 182 21.97 15.30 2.91
CA ARG A 182 22.60 15.74 4.15
C ARG A 182 24.01 15.17 4.32
N ASN A 183 24.18 13.89 4.09
CA ASN A 183 25.50 13.23 4.21
C ASN A 183 26.54 13.79 3.23
N LYS A 184 26.11 14.42 2.12
CA LYS A 184 27.01 15.04 1.14
C LYS A 184 27.26 16.52 1.41
N THR A 185 26.25 17.24 1.89
CA THR A 185 26.27 18.71 2.00
C THR A 185 26.43 19.22 3.42
N GLY A 186 26.22 18.36 4.42
CA GLY A 186 26.15 18.74 5.84
C GLY A 186 24.84 19.38 6.24
N LEU A 187 23.94 19.70 5.29
CA LEU A 187 22.67 20.40 5.53
C LEU A 187 21.48 19.48 5.28
N ALA A 188 20.54 19.48 6.20
CA ALA A 188 19.28 18.76 6.02
C ALA A 188 18.32 19.53 5.10
N GLN A 189 17.34 18.80 4.59
CA GLN A 189 16.24 19.34 3.79
C GLN A 189 14.91 19.02 4.47
N ASN A 190 13.92 19.91 4.28
CA ASN A 190 12.54 19.60 4.61
C ASN A 190 11.92 18.76 3.48
N VAL A 191 11.21 17.71 3.86
CA VAL A 191 10.47 16.83 2.95
C VAL A 191 8.98 17.08 3.17
N GLU A 192 8.28 17.34 2.10
CA GLU A 192 6.83 17.52 2.11
C GLU A 192 6.18 16.43 1.25
N ILE A 193 5.16 15.79 1.78
CA ILE A 193 4.35 14.79 1.09
C ILE A 193 2.88 15.22 1.15
N SER A 194 2.30 15.42 -0.02
CA SER A 194 0.84 15.52 -0.18
C SER A 194 0.26 14.14 -0.41
N MET A 195 -0.73 13.74 0.39
CA MET A 195 -1.41 12.46 0.20
C MET A 195 -2.09 12.36 -1.16
N GLN A 196 -2.69 13.46 -1.63
CA GLN A 196 -3.29 13.53 -2.96
C GLN A 196 -2.26 13.26 -4.05
N GLU A 197 -1.10 13.92 -4.00
CA GLU A 197 -0.05 13.80 -5.01
C GLU A 197 0.64 12.43 -4.95
N ALA A 198 0.88 11.91 -3.75
CA ALA A 198 1.45 10.58 -3.57
C ALA A 198 0.58 9.49 -4.21
N LEU A 199 -0.75 9.57 -4.03
CA LEU A 199 -1.70 8.67 -4.69
C LEU A 199 -1.73 8.88 -6.21
N LEU A 200 -1.75 10.13 -6.66
CA LEU A 200 -1.76 10.44 -8.09
C LEU A 200 -0.49 9.93 -8.79
N SER A 201 0.67 9.98 -8.11
CA SER A 201 1.95 9.54 -8.67
C SER A 201 2.05 8.03 -8.91
N ILE A 202 1.33 7.21 -8.13
CA ILE A 202 1.32 5.75 -8.31
C ILE A 202 0.26 5.26 -9.28
N ALA A 203 -0.60 6.15 -9.74
CA ALA A 203 -1.74 5.83 -10.58
C ALA A 203 -1.68 6.52 -11.96
N PRO A 204 -0.56 6.47 -12.70
CA PRO A 204 -0.51 7.02 -14.07
C PRO A 204 -1.55 6.38 -14.97
N GLU A 205 -1.95 5.15 -14.64
CA GLU A 205 -3.02 4.42 -15.31
C GLU A 205 -4.43 4.97 -15.02
N THR A 206 -4.59 5.93 -14.11
CA THR A 206 -5.90 6.59 -13.88
C THR A 206 -6.37 7.42 -15.06
N GLY A 207 -5.58 7.47 -16.12
CA GLY A 207 -5.93 8.16 -17.36
C GLY A 207 -5.53 9.63 -17.39
N VAL A 208 -4.83 10.15 -16.36
CA VAL A 208 -4.37 11.55 -16.37
C VAL A 208 -3.51 11.88 -17.59
N PRO A 209 -2.47 11.08 -17.94
CA PRO A 209 -1.71 11.32 -19.16
C PRO A 209 -2.58 11.25 -20.43
N MET A 210 -3.42 10.21 -20.53
CA MET A 210 -4.32 10.06 -21.70
C MET A 210 -5.28 11.23 -21.82
N PHE A 211 -5.81 11.75 -20.72
CA PHE A 211 -6.67 12.92 -20.76
C PHE A 211 -5.91 14.19 -21.16
N LEU A 212 -4.68 14.37 -20.68
CA LEU A 212 -3.88 15.55 -21.01
C LEU A 212 -3.49 15.56 -22.49
N ASP A 213 -3.11 14.42 -23.05
CA ASP A 213 -2.65 14.30 -24.43
C ASP A 213 -3.84 14.18 -25.39
N ASP A 214 -4.73 13.21 -25.20
CA ASP A 214 -5.75 12.82 -26.17
C ASP A 214 -7.18 13.23 -25.77
N ARG A 215 -7.37 13.82 -24.58
CA ARG A 215 -8.68 14.10 -23.97
C ARG A 215 -9.54 12.86 -23.73
N VAL A 216 -8.92 11.69 -23.63
CA VAL A 216 -9.62 10.43 -23.39
C VAL A 216 -9.92 10.28 -21.90
N HIS A 217 -11.21 10.13 -21.59
CA HIS A 217 -11.67 9.78 -20.26
C HIS A 217 -11.62 8.27 -20.07
N ARG A 218 -10.85 7.80 -19.11
CA ARG A 218 -10.81 6.39 -18.76
C ARG A 218 -12.00 6.04 -17.86
N GLU A 219 -12.77 5.08 -18.28
CA GLU A 219 -13.91 4.58 -17.51
C GLU A 219 -13.51 3.40 -16.60
N ARG A 220 -14.41 3.05 -15.68
CA ARG A 220 -14.31 1.85 -14.87
C ARG A 220 -14.56 0.62 -15.73
N THR A 221 -13.77 -0.42 -15.55
CA THR A 221 -13.89 -1.68 -16.31
C THR A 221 -14.25 -2.88 -15.44
N GLY A 222 -14.52 -2.66 -14.16
CA GLY A 222 -14.82 -3.74 -13.22
C GLY A 222 -13.62 -4.64 -12.97
N ASN A 223 -13.89 -5.94 -12.96
CA ASN A 223 -12.88 -6.96 -12.67
C ASN A 223 -12.07 -7.38 -13.89
N ARG A 224 -12.34 -6.81 -15.07
CA ARG A 224 -11.68 -7.16 -16.34
C ARG A 224 -11.31 -5.92 -17.12
N ARG A 225 -10.14 -5.94 -17.77
CA ARG A 225 -9.62 -4.81 -18.51
C ARG A 225 -9.70 -5.04 -20.03
N ASP A 226 -10.01 -4.00 -20.78
CA ASP A 226 -10.07 -4.02 -22.25
C ASP A 226 -8.69 -3.69 -22.87
N LEU A 227 -7.59 -4.18 -22.27
CA LEU A 227 -6.22 -4.09 -22.80
C LEU A 227 -5.79 -5.36 -23.52
N GLY A 228 -6.68 -6.31 -23.63
CA GLY A 228 -6.51 -7.67 -24.18
C GLY A 228 -7.46 -8.62 -23.45
N ARG A 229 -7.72 -9.77 -24.03
CA ARG A 229 -8.53 -10.82 -23.40
C ARG A 229 -7.80 -12.16 -23.52
N PRO A 230 -7.87 -13.00 -22.46
CA PRO A 230 -8.37 -12.72 -21.11
C PRO A 230 -7.44 -11.80 -20.31
N PHE A 231 -8.03 -10.85 -19.58
CA PHE A 231 -7.31 -9.99 -18.63
C PHE A 231 -8.22 -9.59 -17.46
N GLY A 232 -8.07 -10.24 -16.33
CA GLY A 232 -8.83 -9.91 -15.13
C GLY A 232 -9.09 -11.10 -14.21
N LEU A 233 -10.20 -11.02 -13.47
CA LEU A 233 -10.62 -12.04 -12.51
C LEU A 233 -11.64 -12.98 -13.13
N TYR A 234 -11.41 -14.27 -12.96
CA TYR A 234 -12.28 -15.34 -13.45
C TYR A 234 -12.72 -16.24 -12.28
N PRO A 235 -13.99 -16.66 -12.24
CA PRO A 235 -14.45 -17.60 -11.23
C PRO A 235 -13.78 -18.97 -11.43
N CYS A 236 -13.61 -19.70 -10.36
CA CYS A 236 -13.13 -21.07 -10.37
C CYS A 236 -13.84 -21.87 -9.28
N LYS A 237 -13.58 -23.17 -9.20
CA LYS A 237 -14.28 -24.10 -8.33
C LYS A 237 -14.30 -23.69 -6.85
N ASP A 238 -13.26 -23.03 -6.36
CA ASP A 238 -13.09 -22.68 -4.94
C ASP A 238 -12.82 -21.17 -4.72
N GLY A 239 -13.16 -20.31 -5.68
CA GLY A 239 -13.01 -18.86 -5.57
C GLY A 239 -12.75 -18.18 -6.89
N PHE A 240 -11.64 -17.42 -6.97
CA PHE A 240 -11.27 -16.66 -8.17
C PHE A 240 -9.79 -16.80 -8.47
N VAL A 241 -9.46 -16.70 -9.76
CA VAL A 241 -8.08 -16.55 -10.27
C VAL A 241 -7.96 -15.26 -11.07
N SER A 242 -6.78 -14.67 -11.03
CA SER A 242 -6.39 -13.59 -11.95
C SER A 242 -5.64 -14.19 -13.13
N ILE A 243 -6.06 -13.86 -14.35
CA ILE A 243 -5.42 -14.27 -15.59
C ILE A 243 -5.05 -13.03 -16.39
N ILE A 244 -3.81 -12.99 -16.92
CA ILE A 244 -3.30 -11.86 -17.70
C ILE A 244 -2.65 -12.38 -18.98
N VAL A 245 -3.32 -12.16 -20.13
CA VAL A 245 -2.82 -12.54 -21.47
C VAL A 245 -2.53 -11.27 -22.27
N LEU A 246 -1.28 -10.80 -22.22
CA LEU A 246 -0.83 -9.62 -22.96
C LEU A 246 0.11 -9.96 -24.13
N MET A 247 0.89 -11.03 -24.01
CA MET A 247 1.86 -11.40 -25.07
C MET A 247 1.25 -12.43 -26.02
N PRO A 248 1.61 -12.40 -27.32
CA PRO A 248 1.13 -13.40 -28.29
C PRO A 248 1.34 -14.86 -27.83
N ARG A 249 2.50 -15.16 -27.23
CA ARG A 249 2.78 -16.50 -26.68
C ARG A 249 1.81 -16.93 -25.58
N HIS A 250 1.36 -15.97 -24.73
CA HIS A 250 0.36 -16.27 -23.69
C HIS A 250 -0.99 -16.62 -24.29
N TRP A 251 -1.36 -15.95 -25.40
CA TRP A 251 -2.59 -16.26 -26.12
C TRP A 251 -2.56 -17.68 -26.72
N VAL A 252 -1.50 -17.99 -27.44
CA VAL A 252 -1.36 -19.34 -28.05
C VAL A 252 -1.47 -20.43 -26.98
N ALA A 253 -0.77 -20.27 -25.86
CA ALA A 253 -0.82 -21.22 -24.77
C ALA A 253 -2.22 -21.28 -24.11
N MET A 254 -2.90 -20.15 -23.96
CA MET A 254 -4.25 -20.07 -23.39
C MET A 254 -5.28 -20.74 -24.32
N ALA A 255 -5.27 -20.41 -25.60
CA ALA A 255 -6.18 -21.00 -26.57
C ALA A 255 -6.02 -22.51 -26.63
N GLN A 256 -4.78 -22.99 -26.63
CA GLN A 256 -4.51 -24.43 -26.59
C GLN A 256 -5.02 -25.06 -25.28
N TRP A 257 -4.84 -24.41 -24.13
CA TRP A 257 -5.32 -24.91 -22.84
C TRP A 257 -6.85 -25.02 -22.80
N VAL A 258 -7.56 -23.97 -23.23
CA VAL A 258 -9.03 -24.00 -23.32
C VAL A 258 -9.46 -25.13 -24.23
N ARG A 259 -8.91 -25.25 -25.44
CA ARG A 259 -9.23 -26.35 -26.39
C ARG A 259 -9.03 -27.75 -25.79
N GLU A 260 -7.89 -27.96 -25.14
CA GLU A 260 -7.55 -29.26 -24.52
C GLU A 260 -8.52 -29.64 -23.38
N THR A 261 -9.04 -28.66 -22.68
CA THR A 261 -9.89 -28.88 -21.48
C THR A 261 -11.37 -28.93 -21.82
N THR A 262 -11.84 -28.07 -22.74
CA THR A 262 -13.26 -27.87 -23.04
C THR A 262 -13.67 -28.43 -24.39
N ASN A 263 -12.73 -28.94 -25.21
CA ASN A 263 -12.91 -29.33 -26.62
C ASN A 263 -13.42 -28.18 -27.50
N ASN A 264 -13.18 -26.91 -27.12
CA ASN A 264 -13.58 -25.77 -27.89
C ASN A 264 -12.52 -25.44 -28.97
N GLU A 265 -12.81 -25.78 -30.23
CA GLU A 265 -11.91 -25.51 -31.36
C GLU A 265 -11.99 -24.01 -31.79
N GLY A 266 -13.09 -23.32 -31.54
CA GLY A 266 -13.31 -21.93 -31.98
C GLY A 266 -12.29 -20.95 -31.41
N ILE A 267 -11.81 -21.17 -30.18
CA ILE A 267 -10.81 -20.29 -29.55
C ILE A 267 -9.45 -20.30 -30.28
N THR A 268 -9.18 -21.32 -31.09
CA THR A 268 -7.92 -21.48 -31.84
C THR A 268 -7.97 -20.87 -33.24
N GLU A 269 -9.08 -20.25 -33.63
CA GLU A 269 -9.19 -19.58 -34.93
C GLU A 269 -8.18 -18.42 -35.05
N ASP A 270 -7.55 -18.31 -36.23
CA ASP A 270 -6.48 -17.36 -36.49
C ASP A 270 -6.90 -15.90 -36.21
N VAL A 271 -8.18 -15.56 -36.35
CA VAL A 271 -8.72 -14.24 -36.11
C VAL A 271 -8.47 -13.75 -34.67
N PHE A 272 -8.45 -14.64 -33.70
CA PHE A 272 -8.20 -14.34 -32.30
C PHE A 272 -6.72 -14.18 -31.95
N THR A 273 -5.81 -14.30 -32.89
CA THR A 273 -4.39 -13.93 -32.68
C THR A 273 -4.26 -12.41 -32.51
N ASP A 274 -5.17 -11.62 -33.10
CA ASP A 274 -5.26 -10.19 -32.90
C ASP A 274 -5.94 -9.87 -31.55
N SER A 275 -5.24 -9.10 -30.71
CA SER A 275 -5.74 -8.67 -29.41
C SER A 275 -6.94 -7.73 -29.49
N ALA A 276 -7.06 -6.93 -30.56
CA ALA A 276 -8.21 -6.04 -30.76
C ALA A 276 -9.49 -6.85 -31.03
N VAL A 277 -9.38 -7.91 -31.86
CA VAL A 277 -10.50 -8.82 -32.11
C VAL A 277 -10.96 -9.52 -30.85
N ARG A 278 -10.02 -9.93 -29.96
CA ARG A 278 -10.39 -10.51 -28.67
C ARG A 278 -11.10 -9.53 -27.75
N VAL A 279 -10.77 -8.23 -27.81
CA VAL A 279 -11.46 -7.20 -27.04
C VAL A 279 -12.87 -6.97 -27.60
N GLU A 280 -13.04 -6.96 -28.91
CA GLU A 280 -14.36 -6.88 -29.56
C GLU A 280 -15.24 -8.10 -29.22
N ALA A 281 -14.66 -9.28 -29.19
CA ALA A 281 -15.34 -10.54 -28.86
C ALA A 281 -15.25 -10.89 -27.35
N LYS A 282 -15.13 -9.89 -26.49
CA LYS A 282 -14.78 -10.09 -25.07
C LYS A 282 -15.73 -11.02 -24.31
N GLU A 283 -17.03 -10.94 -24.55
CA GLU A 283 -18.01 -11.78 -23.89
C GLU A 283 -17.79 -13.27 -24.26
N LEU A 284 -17.52 -13.55 -25.53
CA LEU A 284 -17.26 -14.90 -26.03
C LEU A 284 -15.96 -15.47 -25.48
N ILE A 285 -14.88 -14.69 -25.51
CA ILE A 285 -13.58 -15.11 -24.97
C ILE A 285 -13.69 -15.36 -23.46
N ASP A 286 -14.39 -14.49 -22.75
CA ASP A 286 -14.58 -14.63 -21.31
C ASP A 286 -15.39 -15.89 -20.97
N GLU A 287 -16.46 -16.20 -21.73
CA GLU A 287 -17.25 -17.44 -21.57
C GLU A 287 -16.39 -18.70 -21.74
N TRP A 288 -15.57 -18.77 -22.78
CA TRP A 288 -14.68 -19.89 -23.04
C TRP A 288 -13.61 -20.08 -21.95
N VAL A 289 -13.08 -18.96 -21.42
CA VAL A 289 -12.12 -19.01 -20.32
C VAL A 289 -12.81 -19.41 -19.01
N GLU A 290 -14.04 -18.96 -18.78
CA GLU A 290 -14.81 -19.36 -17.60
C GLU A 290 -15.18 -20.87 -17.64
N GLU A 291 -15.47 -21.42 -18.79
CA GLU A 291 -15.68 -22.86 -18.94
C GLU A 291 -14.44 -23.66 -18.48
N LEU A 292 -13.24 -23.21 -18.87
CA LEU A 292 -11.98 -23.78 -18.39
C LEU A 292 -11.84 -23.62 -16.86
N THR A 293 -12.04 -22.40 -16.34
CA THR A 293 -11.64 -22.09 -14.98
C THR A 293 -12.62 -22.65 -13.93
N THR A 294 -13.91 -22.71 -14.22
CA THR A 294 -14.93 -23.23 -13.30
C THR A 294 -14.81 -24.74 -13.02
N GLY A 295 -14.15 -25.47 -13.90
CA GLY A 295 -13.85 -26.90 -13.76
C GLY A 295 -12.69 -27.23 -12.80
N SER A 296 -11.89 -26.24 -12.38
CA SER A 296 -10.65 -26.45 -11.64
C SER A 296 -10.55 -25.55 -10.40
N THR A 297 -9.72 -25.95 -9.43
CA THR A 297 -9.42 -25.16 -8.24
C THR A 297 -8.39 -24.06 -8.55
N ARG A 298 -8.29 -23.07 -7.66
CA ARG A 298 -7.29 -21.99 -7.76
C ARG A 298 -5.86 -22.52 -7.88
N LEU A 299 -5.53 -23.54 -7.12
CA LEU A 299 -4.19 -24.13 -7.12
C LEU A 299 -3.90 -24.88 -8.43
N GLU A 300 -4.82 -25.72 -8.89
CA GLU A 300 -4.69 -26.42 -10.16
C GLU A 300 -4.49 -25.46 -11.35
N LEU A 301 -5.29 -24.37 -11.37
CA LEU A 301 -5.16 -23.34 -12.41
C LEU A 301 -3.83 -22.57 -12.31
N PHE A 302 -3.36 -22.31 -11.12
CA PHE A 302 -2.08 -21.64 -10.90
C PHE A 302 -0.91 -22.51 -11.40
N GLU A 303 -0.84 -23.78 -10.96
CA GLU A 303 0.23 -24.69 -11.32
C GLU A 303 0.27 -24.96 -12.83
N GLU A 304 -0.89 -25.20 -13.45
CA GLU A 304 -0.96 -25.43 -14.87
C GLU A 304 -0.67 -24.16 -15.69
N GLY A 305 -1.17 -23.01 -15.24
CA GLY A 305 -0.83 -21.72 -15.86
C GLY A 305 0.67 -21.44 -15.84
N GLN A 306 1.33 -21.68 -14.70
CA GLN A 306 2.79 -21.54 -14.59
C GLN A 306 3.53 -22.49 -15.53
N ARG A 307 3.09 -23.76 -15.59
CA ARG A 307 3.67 -24.77 -16.50
C ARG A 307 3.58 -24.37 -17.97
N ARG A 308 2.49 -23.68 -18.35
CA ARG A 308 2.26 -23.16 -19.71
C ARG A 308 2.88 -21.80 -19.97
N GLY A 309 3.49 -21.18 -18.95
CA GLY A 309 4.05 -19.84 -19.06
C GLY A 309 3.00 -18.72 -19.20
N ILE A 310 1.78 -18.96 -18.69
CA ILE A 310 0.69 -17.99 -18.66
C ILE A 310 0.64 -17.37 -17.27
N PRO A 311 0.60 -16.03 -17.14
CA PRO A 311 0.40 -15.37 -15.86
C PRO A 311 -1.00 -15.65 -15.30
N VAL A 312 -1.09 -16.66 -14.45
CA VAL A 312 -2.27 -17.02 -13.66
C VAL A 312 -1.89 -17.01 -12.20
N THR A 313 -2.75 -16.47 -11.33
CA THR A 313 -2.52 -16.48 -9.88
C THR A 313 -3.85 -16.59 -9.12
N PRO A 314 -3.88 -17.33 -8.00
CA PRO A 314 -5.06 -17.38 -7.14
C PRO A 314 -5.36 -16.01 -6.51
N VAL A 315 -6.63 -15.68 -6.36
CA VAL A 315 -7.06 -14.62 -5.46
C VAL A 315 -7.09 -15.21 -4.05
N ASN A 316 -6.02 -14.96 -3.30
CA ASN A 316 -5.83 -15.54 -1.98
C ASN A 316 -6.73 -14.88 -0.93
N THR A 317 -7.28 -15.68 -0.03
CA THR A 317 -7.84 -15.19 1.23
C THR A 317 -6.71 -14.88 2.22
N ILE A 318 -7.00 -14.09 3.25
CA ILE A 318 -6.01 -13.80 4.30
C ILE A 318 -5.54 -15.08 4.99
N ASP A 319 -6.45 -16.02 5.23
CA ASP A 319 -6.14 -17.32 5.81
C ASP A 319 -5.18 -18.12 4.90
N ALA A 320 -5.44 -18.18 3.60
CA ALA A 320 -4.55 -18.82 2.64
C ALA A 320 -3.14 -18.21 2.65
N LEU A 321 -3.03 -16.88 2.77
CA LEU A 321 -1.72 -16.21 2.86
C LEU A 321 -0.92 -16.62 4.12
N THR A 322 -1.57 -16.81 5.27
CA THR A 322 -0.88 -17.24 6.48
C THR A 322 -0.32 -18.67 6.37
N GLN A 323 -0.91 -19.47 5.49
CA GLN A 323 -0.51 -20.85 5.21
C GLN A 323 0.41 -20.99 3.99
N ASP A 324 0.67 -19.90 3.25
CA ASP A 324 1.44 -19.92 2.01
C ASP A 324 2.87 -20.47 2.22
N PRO A 325 3.25 -21.59 1.58
CA PRO A 325 4.57 -22.19 1.74
C PRO A 325 5.70 -21.25 1.33
N HIS A 326 5.49 -20.44 0.28
CA HIS A 326 6.50 -19.51 -0.19
C HIS A 326 6.80 -18.43 0.86
N LEU A 327 5.76 -17.84 1.48
CA LEU A 327 5.94 -16.83 2.53
C LEU A 327 6.60 -17.41 3.79
N ARG A 328 6.34 -18.69 4.11
CA ARG A 328 6.99 -19.40 5.22
C ARG A 328 8.47 -19.67 4.94
N GLU A 329 8.79 -20.27 3.79
CA GLU A 329 10.18 -20.54 3.39
C GLU A 329 10.98 -19.26 3.21
N ALA A 330 10.36 -18.22 2.66
CA ALA A 330 10.91 -16.90 2.54
C ALA A 330 11.09 -16.19 3.89
N ARG A 331 10.63 -16.76 5.01
CA ARG A 331 10.67 -16.17 6.35
C ARG A 331 10.12 -14.73 6.37
N TYR A 332 9.01 -14.54 5.63
CA TYR A 332 8.40 -13.22 5.52
C TYR A 332 7.74 -12.76 6.82
N TRP A 333 7.11 -13.70 7.52
CA TRP A 333 6.40 -13.40 8.76
C TRP A 333 7.36 -13.06 9.89
N SER A 334 7.04 -11.99 10.60
CA SER A 334 7.68 -11.62 11.87
C SER A 334 6.73 -11.92 13.01
N SER A 335 7.24 -12.10 14.23
CA SER A 335 6.42 -12.16 15.41
C SER A 335 6.63 -10.96 16.32
N THR A 336 5.60 -10.60 17.05
CA THR A 336 5.66 -9.64 18.14
C THR A 336 4.92 -10.19 19.34
N VAL A 337 5.38 -9.81 20.52
CA VAL A 337 4.74 -10.22 21.78
C VAL A 337 3.88 -9.06 22.25
N LEU A 338 2.59 -9.33 22.42
CA LEU A 338 1.65 -8.38 23.00
C LEU A 338 1.90 -8.21 24.50
N PRO A 339 1.41 -7.12 25.13
CA PRO A 339 1.63 -6.85 26.54
C PRO A 339 1.18 -7.97 27.52
N ASN A 340 0.23 -8.80 27.10
CA ASN A 340 -0.24 -9.97 27.87
C ASN A 340 0.63 -11.23 27.68
N GLY A 341 1.74 -11.13 26.94
CA GLY A 341 2.61 -12.25 26.61
C GLY A 341 2.19 -13.10 25.41
N THR A 342 1.07 -12.78 24.75
CA THR A 342 0.63 -13.49 23.54
C THR A 342 1.54 -13.14 22.37
N GLU A 343 2.13 -14.15 21.75
CA GLU A 343 2.88 -13.99 20.50
C GLU A 343 1.92 -13.96 19.32
N VAL A 344 2.04 -12.93 18.47
CA VAL A 344 1.25 -12.78 17.25
C VAL A 344 2.16 -12.64 16.04
N GLN A 345 1.77 -13.30 14.95
CA GLN A 345 2.46 -13.14 13.67
C GLN A 345 2.01 -11.83 12.99
N THR A 346 2.97 -11.16 12.40
CA THR A 346 2.76 -9.91 11.68
C THR A 346 3.50 -9.93 10.35
N PRO A 347 3.06 -9.16 9.36
CA PRO A 347 3.84 -8.93 8.15
C PRO A 347 5.23 -8.40 8.50
N GLY A 348 6.26 -9.00 7.94
CA GLY A 348 7.65 -8.55 8.08
C GLY A 348 7.95 -7.28 7.30
N ALA A 349 9.21 -6.87 7.30
CA ALA A 349 9.66 -5.77 6.44
C ALA A 349 9.61 -6.19 4.96
N PRO A 350 9.20 -5.30 4.03
CA PRO A 350 9.10 -5.62 2.61
C PRO A 350 10.48 -5.67 1.91
N PHE A 351 11.56 -5.48 2.65
CA PHE A 351 12.95 -5.51 2.16
C PHE A 351 13.85 -6.29 3.13
N ARG A 352 14.97 -6.79 2.61
CA ARG A 352 16.00 -7.53 3.35
C ARG A 352 17.37 -6.97 3.06
#